data_3bda1d27dd4c65b96ec08c47d84d6c74
#
_entry.id   3bda1d27dd4c65b96ec08c47d84d6c74
#
_cell.length_a   1.000
_cell.length_b   1.000
_cell.length_c   1.000
_cell.angle_alpha   90.00
_cell.angle_beta   90.00
_cell.angle_gamma   90.00
#
_symmetry.space_group_name_H-M   'P 1'
#
loop_
_entity.id
_entity.type
_entity.pdbx_description
1 polymer ?
#
loop_
_entity_poly.entity_id
_entity_poly.type
_entity_poly.pdbx_seq_one_letter_code
_entity_poly.pdbx_strand_id
1 'polypeptide(L)'
;MLKQLSIFAENKKGTMQQITQILFENDVNILGSVNNDSAEYGIVRMVVSDPDKAEQALQAAGYMTRQTDVLGVEVVDQPGNLNSLLKTLLETNIDIDYIYQIGRASCRE
;
A
#
# COMPACT_ATOMS: atom_id res chain seq x y z
N MET A 1 -9.58 8.72 -5.81
CA MET A 1 -8.54 7.72 -6.11
C MET A 1 -7.35 7.89 -5.20
N LEU A 2 -6.87 6.79 -4.70
CA LEU A 2 -5.65 6.80 -3.91
C LEU A 2 -4.48 6.44 -4.80
N LYS A 3 -3.29 6.90 -4.42
CA LYS A 3 -2.06 6.51 -5.08
C LYS A 3 -1.38 5.44 -4.27
N GLN A 4 -1.14 4.31 -4.88
CA GLN A 4 -0.37 3.26 -4.27
C GLN A 4 1.07 3.35 -4.74
N LEU A 5 1.97 3.22 -3.80
CA LEU A 5 3.40 3.22 -4.11
C LEU A 5 3.90 1.79 -4.11
N SER A 6 4.47 1.36 -5.21
CA SER A 6 5.11 0.06 -5.31
C SER A 6 6.61 0.26 -5.25
N ILE A 7 7.25 -0.44 -4.34
CA ILE A 7 8.69 -0.34 -4.14
C ILE A 7 9.30 -1.68 -4.47
N PHE A 8 10.20 -1.70 -5.43
CA PHE A 8 10.87 -2.92 -5.85
C PHE A 8 12.18 -3.02 -5.09
N ALA A 9 12.33 -4.07 -4.31
CA ALA A 9 13.49 -4.23 -3.45
C ALA A 9 13.89 -5.69 -3.39
N GLU A 10 15.19 -5.92 -3.15
CA GLU A 10 15.65 -7.27 -2.90
C GLU A 10 15.08 -7.73 -1.57
N ASN A 11 14.71 -9.00 -1.52
CA ASN A 11 14.19 -9.58 -0.30
C ASN A 11 15.34 -9.93 0.65
N LYS A 12 15.92 -8.90 1.22
CA LYS A 12 17.03 -9.04 2.14
C LYS A 12 16.62 -8.66 3.54
N LYS A 13 17.32 -9.23 4.51
CA LYS A 13 17.11 -8.84 5.89
C LYS A 13 17.37 -7.34 6.04
N GLY A 14 16.46 -6.66 6.68
CA GLY A 14 16.62 -5.23 6.96
C GLY A 14 16.10 -4.30 5.88
N THR A 15 15.68 -4.81 4.73
CA THR A 15 15.19 -3.95 3.65
C THR A 15 13.95 -3.17 4.07
N MET A 16 12.99 -3.82 4.70
CA MET A 16 11.79 -3.14 5.17
C MET A 16 12.13 -2.08 6.21
N GLN A 17 13.08 -2.37 7.08
CA GLN A 17 13.48 -1.39 8.09
C GLN A 17 14.11 -0.17 7.43
N GLN A 18 14.90 -0.36 6.38
CA GLN A 18 15.47 0.76 5.63
C GLN A 18 14.40 1.60 4.97
N ILE A 19 13.45 0.95 4.33
CA ILE A 19 12.36 1.66 3.64
C ILE A 19 11.56 2.48 4.65
N THR A 20 11.18 1.88 5.75
CA THR A 20 10.39 2.58 6.76
C THR A 20 11.19 3.71 7.40
N GLN A 21 12.50 3.53 7.56
CA GLN A 21 13.36 4.57 8.11
C GLN A 21 13.41 5.78 7.18
N ILE A 22 13.55 5.54 5.89
CA ILE A 22 13.58 6.63 4.90
C ILE A 22 12.26 7.42 4.94
N LEU A 23 11.15 6.72 5.01
CA LEU A 23 9.85 7.38 5.06
C LEU A 23 9.67 8.17 6.35
N PHE A 24 10.13 7.60 7.46
CA PHE A 24 10.07 8.28 8.75
C PHE A 24 10.89 9.56 8.73
N GLU A 25 12.09 9.51 8.19
CA GLU A 25 12.98 10.68 8.13
C GLU A 25 12.42 11.78 7.24
N ASN A 26 11.57 11.43 6.30
CA ASN A 26 10.94 12.40 5.41
C ASN A 26 9.52 12.74 5.82
N ASP A 27 9.13 12.35 7.01
CA ASP A 27 7.83 12.69 7.59
C ASP A 27 6.66 12.17 6.75
N VAL A 28 6.81 10.96 6.25
CA VAL A 28 5.77 10.29 5.46
C VAL A 28 5.20 9.14 6.28
N ASN A 29 3.88 9.19 6.49
CA ASN A 29 3.17 8.12 7.21
C ASN A 29 2.76 7.01 6.26
N ILE A 30 2.90 5.79 6.73
CA ILE A 30 2.40 4.62 6.01
C ILE A 30 0.98 4.34 6.50
N LEU A 31 0.03 4.45 5.59
CA LEU A 31 -1.38 4.25 5.91
C LEU A 31 -1.79 2.79 5.79
N GLY A 32 -1.15 2.05 4.91
CA GLY A 32 -1.38 0.63 4.75
C GLY A 32 -0.31 0.03 3.87
N SER A 33 -0.04 -1.25 4.03
CA SER A 33 0.99 -1.90 3.23
C SER A 33 0.73 -3.38 3.05
N VAL A 34 1.23 -3.92 1.93
CA VAL A 34 1.19 -5.34 1.62
C VAL A 34 2.55 -5.73 1.07
N ASN A 35 3.11 -6.77 1.62
CA ASN A 35 4.38 -7.31 1.15
C ASN A 35 4.15 -8.56 0.33
N ASN A 36 4.90 -8.69 -0.73
CA ASN A 36 4.89 -9.90 -1.53
C ASN A 36 6.17 -10.68 -1.26
N ASP A 37 6.01 -11.85 -0.70
CA ASP A 37 7.13 -12.68 -0.24
C ASP A 37 7.64 -13.62 -1.30
N SER A 38 7.93 -13.18 -2.47
CA SER A 38 8.42 -14.14 -3.43
C SER A 38 9.89 -13.96 -3.71
N ALA A 39 10.60 -15.02 -3.47
CA ALA A 39 11.96 -15.30 -3.94
C ALA A 39 12.97 -14.17 -3.74
N GLU A 40 13.60 -13.74 -4.80
CA GLU A 40 14.76 -12.84 -4.72
C GLU A 40 14.37 -11.38 -4.70
N TYR A 41 13.27 -11.04 -5.34
CA TYR A 41 12.78 -9.68 -5.38
C TYR A 41 11.39 -9.64 -4.81
N GLY A 42 11.20 -8.73 -3.86
CA GLY A 42 9.89 -8.48 -3.31
C GLY A 42 9.34 -7.18 -3.86
N ILE A 43 8.04 -7.08 -3.85
CA ILE A 43 7.36 -5.83 -4.13
C ILE A 43 6.62 -5.43 -2.88
N VAL A 44 6.95 -4.26 -2.36
CA VAL A 44 6.23 -3.71 -1.22
C VAL A 44 5.25 -2.69 -1.76
N ARG A 45 3.98 -2.93 -1.54
CA ARG A 45 2.94 -2.01 -1.96
C ARG A 45 2.40 -1.30 -0.74
N MET A 46 2.30 0.02 -0.82
CA MET A 46 1.81 0.78 0.32
C MET A 46 1.09 2.03 -0.13
N VAL A 47 0.21 2.50 0.73
CA VAL A 47 -0.42 3.81 0.57
C VAL A 47 0.17 4.69 1.66
N VAL A 48 0.66 5.85 1.26
CA VAL A 48 1.34 6.75 2.17
C VAL A 48 0.70 8.13 2.13
N SER A 49 1.02 8.94 3.13
CA SER A 49 0.43 10.27 3.26
C SER A 49 0.88 11.23 2.15
N ASP A 50 2.09 11.06 1.65
CA ASP A 50 2.64 11.93 0.60
C ASP A 50 3.40 11.07 -0.40
N PRO A 51 2.72 10.55 -1.43
CA PRO A 51 3.36 9.63 -2.38
C PRO A 51 4.52 10.24 -3.16
N ASP A 52 4.41 11.50 -3.55
CA ASP A 52 5.46 12.14 -4.34
C ASP A 52 6.73 12.29 -3.53
N LYS A 53 6.61 12.74 -2.31
CA LYS A 53 7.75 12.89 -1.41
C LYS A 53 8.39 11.55 -1.09
N ALA A 54 7.54 10.53 -0.84
CA ALA A 54 8.03 9.20 -0.58
C ALA A 54 8.79 8.64 -1.76
N GLU A 55 8.25 8.82 -2.96
CA GLU A 55 8.91 8.34 -4.16
C GLU A 55 10.24 9.00 -4.38
N GLN A 56 10.31 10.31 -4.21
CA GLN A 56 11.57 11.04 -4.37
C GLN A 56 12.62 10.55 -3.37
N ALA A 57 12.22 10.37 -2.12
CA ALA A 57 13.16 9.94 -1.08
C ALA A 57 13.68 8.53 -1.35
N LEU A 58 12.79 7.64 -1.76
CA LEU A 58 13.18 6.25 -2.02
C LEU A 58 14.04 6.13 -3.27
N GLN A 59 13.72 6.89 -4.31
CA GLN A 59 14.53 6.89 -5.52
C GLN A 59 15.92 7.45 -5.25
N ALA A 60 16.03 8.45 -4.40
CA ALA A 60 17.32 9.00 -4.01
C ALA A 60 18.16 7.97 -3.26
N ALA A 61 17.52 7.04 -2.59
CA ALA A 61 18.21 5.96 -1.88
C ALA A 61 18.50 4.76 -2.78
N GLY A 62 18.12 4.81 -4.03
CA GLY A 62 18.41 3.74 -4.99
C GLY A 62 17.30 2.74 -5.20
N TYR A 63 16.13 2.97 -4.63
CA TYR A 63 15.00 2.07 -4.83
C TYR A 63 14.23 2.43 -6.09
N MET A 64 13.77 1.41 -6.79
CA MET A 64 12.89 1.61 -7.93
C MET A 64 11.46 1.66 -7.42
N THR A 65 10.72 2.69 -7.80
CA THR A 65 9.37 2.88 -7.30
C THR A 65 8.42 3.19 -8.44
N ARG A 66 7.14 2.96 -8.18
CA ARG A 66 6.10 3.24 -9.16
C ARG A 66 4.83 3.61 -8.42
N GLN A 67 4.13 4.64 -8.91
CA GLN A 67 2.83 5.01 -8.38
C GLN A 67 1.73 4.44 -9.27
N THR A 68 0.68 3.96 -8.66
CA THR A 68 -0.46 3.38 -9.37
C THR A 68 -1.74 3.86 -8.71
N ASP A 69 -2.72 4.20 -9.51
CA ASP A 69 -4.03 4.55 -8.98
C ASP A 69 -4.73 3.30 -8.47
N VAL A 70 -5.26 3.38 -7.27
CA VAL A 70 -6.03 2.27 -6.70
C VAL A 70 -7.35 2.83 -6.18
N LEU A 71 -8.35 1.95 -6.13
CA LEU A 71 -9.65 2.32 -5.65
C LEU A 71 -9.68 2.24 -4.13
N GLY A 72 -9.96 3.37 -3.50
CA GLY A 72 -10.15 3.41 -2.05
C GLY A 72 -11.62 3.42 -1.74
N VAL A 73 -12.07 2.50 -0.92
CA VAL A 73 -13.46 2.39 -0.53
C VAL A 73 -13.55 2.36 0.99
N GLU A 74 -14.43 3.19 1.52
CA GLU A 74 -14.68 3.22 2.94
C GLU A 74 -15.78 2.20 3.26
N VAL A 75 -15.47 1.26 4.13
CA VAL A 75 -16.41 0.21 4.49
C VAL A 75 -16.62 0.22 6.00
N VAL A 76 -17.87 0.24 6.40
CA VAL A 76 -18.20 0.18 7.82
C VAL A 76 -17.79 -1.20 8.37
N ASP A 77 -17.21 -1.19 9.55
CA ASP A 77 -16.67 -2.40 10.16
C ASP A 77 -17.80 -3.25 10.76
N GLN A 78 -18.54 -3.93 9.90
CA GLN A 78 -19.63 -4.80 10.27
C GLN A 78 -19.53 -6.10 9.49
N PRO A 79 -20.02 -7.21 10.05
CA PRO A 79 -19.99 -8.48 9.33
C PRO A 79 -20.72 -8.40 8.00
N GLY A 80 -20.09 -8.93 6.97
CA GLY A 80 -20.69 -9.02 5.66
C GLY A 80 -20.51 -7.81 4.77
N ASN A 81 -20.04 -6.69 5.29
CA ASN A 81 -19.88 -5.50 4.47
C ASN A 81 -18.81 -5.67 3.39
N LEU A 82 -17.70 -6.28 3.74
CA LEU A 82 -16.67 -6.54 2.75
C LEU A 82 -17.17 -7.51 1.68
N ASN A 83 -17.88 -8.53 2.10
CA ASN A 83 -18.43 -9.50 1.17
C ASN A 83 -19.43 -8.85 0.21
N SER A 84 -20.27 -7.95 0.71
CA SER A 84 -21.20 -7.23 -0.12
C SER A 84 -20.50 -6.35 -1.15
N LEU A 85 -19.44 -5.68 -0.72
CA LEU A 85 -18.65 -4.85 -1.62
C LEU A 85 -18.02 -5.69 -2.73
N LEU A 86 -17.42 -6.80 -2.38
CA LEU A 86 -16.78 -7.68 -3.36
C LEU A 86 -17.79 -8.22 -4.36
N LYS A 87 -18.98 -8.56 -3.88
CA LYS A 87 -20.04 -9.03 -4.76
C LYS A 87 -20.46 -7.94 -5.75
N THR A 88 -20.60 -6.71 -5.29
CA THR A 88 -20.95 -5.58 -6.14
C THR A 88 -19.87 -5.37 -7.21
N LEU A 89 -18.61 -5.43 -6.83
CA LEU A 89 -17.52 -5.24 -7.78
C LEU A 89 -17.50 -6.34 -8.83
N LEU A 90 -17.78 -7.56 -8.43
CA LEU A 90 -17.87 -8.67 -9.36
C LEU A 90 -19.02 -8.47 -10.35
N GLU A 91 -20.15 -8.00 -9.87
CA GLU A 91 -21.31 -7.76 -10.72
C GLU A 91 -21.08 -6.64 -11.73
N THR A 92 -20.20 -5.70 -11.40
CA THR A 92 -19.85 -4.64 -12.33
C THR A 92 -18.66 -4.99 -13.20
N ASN A 93 -18.25 -6.25 -13.17
CA ASN A 93 -17.22 -6.78 -14.04
C ASN A 93 -15.84 -6.18 -13.78
N ILE A 94 -15.55 -5.89 -12.52
CA ILE A 94 -14.26 -5.36 -12.12
C ILE A 94 -13.41 -6.48 -11.54
N ASP A 95 -12.23 -6.68 -12.12
CA ASP A 95 -11.30 -7.67 -11.62
C ASP A 95 -10.54 -7.11 -10.43
N ILE A 96 -10.34 -7.95 -9.43
CA ILE A 96 -9.59 -7.57 -8.25
C ILE A 96 -8.29 -8.37 -8.21
N ASP A 97 -7.17 -7.68 -8.41
CA ASP A 97 -5.87 -8.33 -8.39
C ASP A 97 -5.39 -8.55 -6.96
N TYR A 98 -5.64 -7.60 -6.09
CA TYR A 98 -5.28 -7.73 -4.68
C TYR A 98 -6.06 -6.70 -3.88
N ILE A 99 -6.15 -6.97 -2.60
CA ILE A 99 -6.90 -6.12 -1.70
C ILE A 99 -6.19 -6.08 -0.35
N TYR A 100 -6.20 -4.94 0.29
CA TYR A 100 -5.66 -4.83 1.63
C TYR A 100 -6.33 -3.68 2.37
N GLN A 101 -6.23 -3.75 3.67
CA GLN A 101 -6.90 -2.80 4.56
C GLN A 101 -5.97 -1.63 4.86
N ILE A 102 -6.52 -0.42 4.82
CA ILE A 102 -5.79 0.79 5.11
C ILE A 102 -6.36 1.40 6.39
N GLY A 103 -5.48 1.55 7.37
CA GLY A 103 -5.75 2.32 8.57
C GLY A 103 -7.10 2.13 9.21
N ARG A 104 -7.11 1.56 10.36
CA ARG A 104 -8.30 1.40 11.12
C ARG A 104 -8.47 2.46 12.14
N ALA A 105 -7.44 3.27 12.33
CA ALA A 105 -7.45 4.24 13.40
C ALA A 105 -8.64 5.17 13.31
N SER A 106 -8.99 5.56 12.11
CA SER A 106 -10.11 6.45 11.91
C SER A 106 -11.42 5.84 12.38
N CYS A 107 -11.50 4.54 12.42
CA CYS A 107 -12.71 3.87 12.83
C CYS A 107 -12.85 3.81 14.33
N ARG A 108 -11.82 4.17 15.03
CA ARG A 108 -11.80 4.05 16.45
C ARG A 108 -12.08 5.29 17.13
N GLU A 109 -11.91 6.34 16.47
CA GLU A 109 -12.08 7.58 17.13
C GLU A 109 -13.47 8.07 17.04
#